data_189c056648f8b98d7962a966dbc91d12
#
_entry.id   189c056648f8b98d7962a966dbc91d12
#
_cell.length_a   1.000
_cell.length_b   1.000
_cell.length_c   1.000
_cell.angle_alpha   90.00
_cell.angle_beta   90.00
_cell.angle_gamma   90.00
#
_symmetry.space_group_name_H-M   'P 1'
#
loop_
_entity.id
_entity.type
_entity.pdbx_description
1 polymer ?
#
loop_
_entity_poly.entity_id
_entity_poly.type
_entity_poly.pdbx_seq_one_letter_code
_entity_poly.pdbx_strand_id
1 'polypeptide(L)'
;LWRSIKKDLAPYESIKRAYGGARYTDLIHFTERLVSPHNVKAVGVFVANDITGGEKDLKPREVLDLAKLVVEQIQRSHKNSPIFFIETTPTPKRWKSWPKISLANDLIKEYCESNDSLYYISTRNYYIGDNGLPTEELFTRDKLHLNSKGYLLWSDIIKDNLKNIVNLN
;
A
#
# COMPACT_ATOMS: atom_id res chain seq x y z
N LEU A 1 -11.60 -2.96 -6.24
CA LEU A 1 -11.30 -3.42 -4.88
C LEU A 1 -11.00 -4.92 -4.87
N TRP A 2 -9.96 -5.33 -4.19
CA TRP A 2 -9.52 -6.72 -4.05
C TRP A 2 -10.56 -7.57 -3.32
N ARG A 3 -11.41 -8.28 -4.07
CA ARG A 3 -12.51 -9.06 -3.50
C ARG A 3 -12.05 -10.41 -2.93
N SER A 4 -11.02 -11.00 -3.54
CA SER A 4 -10.48 -12.33 -3.20
C SER A 4 -9.37 -12.29 -2.13
N ILE A 5 -9.13 -11.15 -1.48
CA ILE A 5 -8.00 -10.93 -0.57
C ILE A 5 -7.80 -12.04 0.47
N LYS A 6 -8.89 -12.53 1.09
CA LYS A 6 -8.81 -13.61 2.08
C LYS A 6 -8.27 -14.91 1.51
N LYS A 7 -8.70 -15.26 0.27
CA LYS A 7 -8.22 -16.44 -0.44
C LYS A 7 -6.78 -16.24 -0.90
N ASP A 8 -6.49 -15.10 -1.49
CA ASP A 8 -5.21 -14.83 -2.14
C ASP A 8 -4.07 -14.69 -1.11
N LEU A 9 -4.36 -14.14 0.08
CA LEU A 9 -3.38 -14.01 1.16
C LEU A 9 -3.28 -15.24 2.07
N ALA A 10 -4.07 -16.29 1.86
CA ALA A 10 -3.92 -17.51 2.65
C ALA A 10 -2.46 -17.99 2.61
N PRO A 11 -1.88 -18.49 3.74
CA PRO A 11 -2.53 -18.83 5.01
C PRO A 11 -2.71 -17.65 5.99
N TYR A 12 -2.33 -16.41 5.63
CA TYR A 12 -2.54 -15.25 6.49
C TYR A 12 -4.01 -14.87 6.54
N GLU A 13 -4.58 -14.84 7.75
CA GLU A 13 -5.92 -14.30 7.94
C GLU A 13 -5.90 -12.77 7.77
N SER A 14 -6.77 -12.26 6.92
CA SER A 14 -6.80 -10.83 6.60
C SER A 14 -8.13 -10.17 6.91
N ILE A 15 -8.08 -9.00 7.52
CA ILE A 15 -9.22 -8.11 7.77
C ILE A 15 -9.09 -6.93 6.83
N LYS A 16 -9.94 -6.86 5.81
CA LYS A 16 -9.92 -5.75 4.86
C LYS A 16 -10.76 -4.57 5.36
N ARG A 17 -10.12 -3.43 5.52
CA ARG A 17 -10.74 -2.14 5.84
C ARG A 17 -10.36 -1.13 4.76
N ALA A 18 -11.17 -1.04 3.71
CA ALA A 18 -10.84 -0.20 2.56
C ALA A 18 -12.10 0.23 1.80
N TYR A 19 -12.06 1.42 1.21
CA TYR A 19 -13.02 1.90 0.23
C TYR A 19 -12.31 2.57 -0.96
N GLY A 20 -13.03 2.75 -2.06
CA GLY A 20 -12.46 3.36 -3.26
C GLY A 20 -12.26 4.87 -3.09
N GLY A 21 -11.14 5.38 -3.60
CA GLY A 21 -10.84 6.81 -3.54
C GLY A 21 -10.23 7.31 -2.24
N ALA A 22 -9.98 6.44 -1.25
CA ALA A 22 -9.37 6.82 0.02
C ALA A 22 -8.02 7.52 -0.15
N ARG A 23 -7.80 8.57 0.62
CA ARG A 23 -6.55 9.34 0.74
C ARG A 23 -5.97 9.17 2.14
N TYR A 24 -4.74 9.60 2.36
CA TYR A 24 -4.13 9.57 3.70
C TYR A 24 -4.92 10.39 4.73
N THR A 25 -5.53 11.50 4.33
CA THR A 25 -6.42 12.30 5.21
C THR A 25 -7.62 11.50 5.71
N ASP A 26 -8.18 10.62 4.87
CA ASP A 26 -9.26 9.71 5.29
C ASP A 26 -8.76 8.68 6.28
N LEU A 27 -7.59 8.10 6.04
CA LEU A 27 -6.99 7.16 6.98
C LEU A 27 -6.75 7.82 8.34
N ILE A 28 -6.15 9.02 8.38
CA ILE A 28 -5.96 9.76 9.62
C ILE A 28 -7.27 9.92 10.39
N HIS A 29 -8.36 10.24 9.70
CA HIS A 29 -9.67 10.41 10.34
C HIS A 29 -10.26 9.09 10.86
N PHE A 30 -10.06 7.98 10.13
CA PHE A 30 -10.74 6.71 10.42
C PHE A 30 -9.86 5.65 11.07
N THR A 31 -8.53 5.82 11.18
CA THR A 31 -7.60 4.78 11.64
C THR A 31 -8.02 4.17 12.97
N GLU A 32 -8.40 4.97 13.96
CA GLU A 32 -8.83 4.46 15.25
C GLU A 32 -9.99 3.47 15.10
N ARG A 33 -11.03 3.82 14.33
CA ARG A 33 -12.20 2.95 14.08
C ARG A 33 -11.88 1.73 13.22
N LEU A 34 -10.88 1.85 12.33
CA LEU A 34 -10.52 0.79 11.40
C LEU A 34 -9.59 -0.26 12.02
N VAL A 35 -8.74 0.14 12.95
CA VAL A 35 -7.64 -0.68 13.49
C VAL A 35 -7.87 -1.08 14.95
N SER A 36 -8.20 -0.14 15.84
CA SER A 36 -8.28 -0.38 17.28
C SER A 36 -9.22 -1.53 17.71
N PRO A 37 -10.37 -1.78 17.04
CA PRO A 37 -11.26 -2.87 17.43
C PRO A 37 -10.73 -4.28 17.14
N HIS A 38 -9.57 -4.40 16.47
CA HIS A 38 -9.05 -5.67 16.00
C HIS A 38 -7.75 -6.03 16.70
N ASN A 39 -7.64 -7.27 17.16
CA ASN A 39 -6.37 -7.82 17.62
C ASN A 39 -5.65 -8.42 16.41
N VAL A 40 -4.65 -7.70 15.87
CA VAL A 40 -3.93 -8.10 14.66
C VAL A 40 -2.43 -8.22 14.91
N LYS A 41 -1.78 -9.17 14.22
CA LYS A 41 -0.33 -9.38 14.30
C LYS A 41 0.47 -8.34 13.51
N ALA A 42 -0.12 -7.73 12.49
CA ALA A 42 0.49 -6.67 11.69
C ALA A 42 -0.59 -5.81 11.01
N VAL A 43 -0.24 -4.59 10.63
CA VAL A 43 -1.13 -3.66 9.91
C VAL A 43 -0.53 -3.30 8.56
N GLY A 44 -1.26 -3.60 7.47
CA GLY A 44 -0.88 -3.21 6.12
C GLY A 44 -1.55 -1.91 5.68
N VAL A 45 -0.78 -0.97 5.15
CA VAL A 45 -1.25 0.33 4.66
C VAL A 45 -1.03 0.42 3.15
N PHE A 46 -2.09 0.71 2.41
CA PHE A 46 -2.03 1.01 0.98
C PHE A 46 -2.92 2.21 0.65
N VAL A 47 -2.34 3.28 0.15
CA VAL A 47 -3.04 4.49 -0.28
C VAL A 47 -2.45 4.98 -1.59
N ALA A 48 -3.30 5.24 -2.58
CA ALA A 48 -2.86 5.57 -3.93
C ALA A 48 -3.53 6.82 -4.53
N ASN A 49 -4.35 7.57 -3.77
CA ASN A 49 -5.16 8.64 -4.35
C ASN A 49 -4.70 10.05 -3.99
N ASP A 50 -3.55 10.19 -3.32
CA ASP A 50 -3.00 11.50 -2.98
C ASP A 50 -2.24 12.15 -4.15
N ILE A 51 -1.74 11.33 -5.09
CA ILE A 51 -1.13 11.78 -6.36
C ILE A 51 -1.78 11.02 -7.51
N THR A 52 -2.52 11.71 -8.36
CA THR A 52 -3.35 11.11 -9.43
C THR A 52 -3.14 11.75 -10.79
N GLY A 53 -2.47 12.90 -10.85
CA GLY A 53 -2.33 13.76 -12.02
C GLY A 53 -3.35 14.91 -12.05
N GLY A 54 -4.07 15.13 -10.95
CA GLY A 54 -5.05 16.21 -10.82
C GLY A 54 -4.52 17.44 -10.08
N GLU A 55 -5.32 18.51 -10.12
CA GLU A 55 -4.98 19.79 -9.48
C GLU A 55 -4.89 19.73 -7.95
N LYS A 56 -5.55 18.73 -7.34
CA LYS A 56 -5.56 18.52 -5.89
C LYS A 56 -4.52 17.51 -5.41
N ASP A 57 -3.56 17.18 -6.26
CA ASP A 57 -2.47 16.29 -5.90
C ASP A 57 -1.57 16.90 -4.83
N LEU A 58 -1.24 16.09 -3.83
CA LEU A 58 -0.26 16.46 -2.82
C LEU A 58 1.15 16.41 -3.41
N LYS A 59 2.07 17.15 -2.78
CA LYS A 59 3.50 16.98 -3.03
C LYS A 59 3.98 15.68 -2.37
N PRO A 60 5.01 15.01 -2.91
CA PRO A 60 5.55 13.76 -2.33
C PRO A 60 5.89 13.86 -0.83
N ARG A 61 6.43 15.01 -0.38
CA ARG A 61 6.74 15.25 1.03
C ARG A 61 5.50 15.33 1.91
N GLU A 62 4.44 15.95 1.41
CA GLU A 62 3.16 16.04 2.13
C GLU A 62 2.53 14.64 2.30
N VAL A 63 2.69 13.76 1.29
CA VAL A 63 2.25 12.36 1.39
C VAL A 63 3.01 11.62 2.49
N LEU A 64 4.34 11.79 2.58
CA LEU A 64 5.14 11.24 3.67
C LEU A 64 4.69 11.76 5.04
N ASP A 65 4.46 13.06 5.17
CA ASP A 65 4.07 13.66 6.45
C ASP A 65 2.73 13.09 6.94
N LEU A 66 1.76 12.90 6.03
CA LEU A 66 0.50 12.24 6.35
C LEU A 66 0.67 10.75 6.67
N ALA A 67 1.57 10.04 5.97
CA ALA A 67 1.87 8.64 6.27
C ALA A 67 2.43 8.47 7.69
N LYS A 68 3.29 9.38 8.15
CA LYS A 68 3.80 9.41 9.54
C LYS A 68 2.67 9.56 10.55
N LEU A 69 1.73 10.45 10.30
CA LEU A 69 0.56 10.63 11.19
C LEU A 69 -0.30 9.36 11.26
N VAL A 70 -0.45 8.62 10.16
CA VAL A 70 -1.15 7.33 10.17
C VAL A 70 -0.41 6.31 11.02
N VAL A 71 0.93 6.24 10.94
CA VAL A 71 1.76 5.37 11.79
C VAL A 71 1.54 5.70 13.26
N GLU A 72 1.64 6.98 13.64
CA GLU A 72 1.43 7.42 15.01
C GLU A 72 0.05 6.99 15.55
N GLN A 73 -0.99 7.10 14.74
CA GLN A 73 -2.32 6.70 15.13
C GLN A 73 -2.48 5.18 15.28
N ILE A 74 -1.89 4.38 14.38
CA ILE A 74 -1.87 2.93 14.50
C ILE A 74 -1.15 2.52 15.79
N GLN A 75 0.00 3.11 16.06
CA GLN A 75 0.83 2.80 17.24
C GLN A 75 0.17 3.15 18.57
N ARG A 76 -0.83 4.02 18.62
CA ARG A 76 -1.61 4.30 19.85
C ARG A 76 -2.32 3.05 20.38
N SER A 77 -2.87 2.22 19.50
CA SER A 77 -3.58 0.99 19.87
C SER A 77 -2.78 -0.29 19.62
N HIS A 78 -1.79 -0.24 18.72
CA HIS A 78 -0.99 -1.38 18.26
C HIS A 78 0.50 -1.07 18.34
N LYS A 79 0.96 -0.67 19.53
CA LYS A 79 2.31 -0.16 19.78
C LYS A 79 3.44 -1.07 19.27
N ASN A 80 3.24 -2.39 19.38
CA ASN A 80 4.27 -3.39 19.05
C ASN A 80 3.96 -4.17 17.76
N SER A 81 2.86 -3.84 17.07
CA SER A 81 2.54 -4.54 15.82
C SER A 81 3.34 -3.95 14.67
N PRO A 82 3.99 -4.79 13.85
CA PRO A 82 4.61 -4.35 12.63
C PRO A 82 3.61 -3.61 11.73
N ILE A 83 4.05 -2.49 11.14
CA ILE A 83 3.29 -1.76 10.13
C ILE A 83 4.03 -1.87 8.81
N PHE A 84 3.37 -2.32 7.75
CA PHE A 84 3.97 -2.40 6.44
C PHE A 84 3.22 -1.54 5.42
N PHE A 85 3.98 -0.73 4.71
CA PHE A 85 3.46 0.03 3.59
C PHE A 85 3.62 -0.77 2.31
N ILE A 86 2.55 -0.88 1.54
CA ILE A 86 2.60 -1.44 0.21
C ILE A 86 2.77 -0.29 -0.78
N GLU A 87 3.79 -0.38 -1.61
CA GLU A 87 4.10 0.61 -2.62
C GLU A 87 2.89 0.96 -3.49
N THR A 88 2.67 2.25 -3.75
CA THR A 88 1.72 2.66 -4.78
C THR A 88 2.22 2.13 -6.12
N THR A 89 1.51 1.13 -6.63
CA THR A 89 1.89 0.39 -7.84
C THR A 89 1.82 1.29 -9.08
N PRO A 90 2.82 1.25 -9.97
CA PRO A 90 2.76 1.97 -11.25
C PRO A 90 1.58 1.47 -12.10
N THR A 91 0.79 2.38 -12.64
CA THR A 91 -0.37 2.04 -13.47
C THR A 91 -0.33 2.79 -14.80
N PRO A 92 -0.81 2.18 -15.91
CA PRO A 92 -0.85 2.88 -17.20
C PRO A 92 -1.66 4.19 -17.13
N LYS A 93 -2.76 4.20 -16.39
CA LYS A 93 -3.63 5.39 -16.22
C LYS A 93 -2.90 6.57 -15.59
N ARG A 94 -2.00 6.32 -14.62
CA ARG A 94 -1.30 7.35 -13.85
C ARG A 94 0.18 7.47 -14.24
N TRP A 95 0.59 6.90 -15.35
CA TRP A 95 1.99 6.86 -15.76
C TRP A 95 2.64 8.24 -15.88
N LYS A 96 1.89 9.25 -16.37
CA LYS A 96 2.37 10.64 -16.41
C LYS A 96 2.70 11.22 -15.03
N SER A 97 2.05 10.73 -13.99
CA SER A 97 2.29 11.16 -12.60
C SER A 97 3.28 10.26 -11.88
N TRP A 98 3.75 9.20 -12.53
CA TRP A 98 4.64 8.22 -11.94
C TRP A 98 5.91 8.83 -11.32
N PRO A 99 6.60 9.82 -11.91
CA PRO A 99 7.76 10.44 -11.27
C PRO A 99 7.44 11.02 -9.88
N LYS A 100 6.26 11.64 -9.70
CA LYS A 100 5.84 12.15 -8.39
C LYS A 100 5.43 11.02 -7.43
N ILE A 101 4.72 10.01 -7.95
CA ILE A 101 4.29 8.84 -7.16
C ILE A 101 5.54 8.07 -6.72
N SER A 102 6.50 7.84 -7.61
CA SER A 102 7.76 7.15 -7.29
C SER A 102 8.53 7.88 -6.21
N LEU A 103 8.64 9.21 -6.30
CA LEU A 103 9.31 9.99 -5.25
C LEU A 103 8.62 9.89 -3.90
N ALA A 104 7.28 9.90 -3.85
CA ALA A 104 6.54 9.67 -2.60
C ALA A 104 6.77 8.27 -2.04
N ASN A 105 6.79 7.26 -2.89
CA ASN A 105 7.12 5.89 -2.55
C ASN A 105 8.54 5.78 -1.95
N ASP A 106 9.53 6.42 -2.57
CA ASP A 106 10.93 6.39 -2.11
C ASP A 106 11.07 7.06 -0.74
N LEU A 107 10.41 8.20 -0.51
CA LEU A 107 10.39 8.87 0.79
C LEU A 107 9.76 8.00 1.89
N ILE A 108 8.66 7.30 1.59
CA ILE A 108 8.03 6.38 2.55
C ILE A 108 8.94 5.18 2.81
N LYS A 109 9.62 4.66 1.78
CA LYS A 109 10.58 3.57 1.92
C LYS A 109 11.73 3.95 2.85
N GLU A 110 12.38 5.09 2.63
CA GLU A 110 13.44 5.62 3.49
C GLU A 110 12.97 5.80 4.95
N TYR A 111 11.74 6.28 5.13
CA TYR A 111 11.14 6.38 6.46
C TYR A 111 10.95 5.01 7.12
N CYS A 112 10.51 4.00 6.38
CA CYS A 112 10.40 2.64 6.92
C CYS A 112 11.78 2.08 7.28
N GLU A 113 12.78 2.24 6.42
CA GLU A 113 14.15 1.74 6.64
C GLU A 113 14.84 2.38 7.87
N SER A 114 14.39 3.55 8.30
CA SER A 114 14.90 4.22 9.51
C SER A 114 14.12 3.89 10.78
N ASN A 115 13.18 2.93 10.75
CA ASN A 115 12.34 2.58 11.90
C ASN A 115 12.11 1.06 11.99
N ASP A 116 12.53 0.43 13.07
CA ASP A 116 12.54 -1.03 13.25
C ASP A 116 11.17 -1.72 13.17
N SER A 117 10.08 -1.00 13.47
CA SER A 117 8.71 -1.54 13.42
C SER A 117 7.98 -1.30 12.09
N LEU A 118 8.64 -0.63 11.15
CA LEU A 118 8.09 -0.29 9.85
C LEU A 118 8.74 -1.11 8.75
N TYR A 119 7.95 -1.53 7.78
CA TYR A 119 8.38 -2.32 6.64
C TYR A 119 7.84 -1.71 5.35
N TYR A 120 8.55 -1.90 4.26
CA TYR A 120 8.13 -1.44 2.95
C TYR A 120 8.11 -2.59 1.95
N ILE A 121 6.97 -2.79 1.29
CA ILE A 121 6.79 -3.83 0.27
C ILE A 121 6.82 -3.16 -1.10
N SER A 122 7.95 -3.29 -1.79
CA SER A 122 8.13 -2.75 -3.14
C SER A 122 7.42 -3.63 -4.18
N THR A 123 6.70 -2.99 -5.11
CA THR A 123 5.94 -3.68 -6.16
C THR A 123 6.36 -3.25 -7.56
N ARG A 124 6.99 -2.08 -7.72
CA ARG A 124 7.25 -1.44 -9.03
C ARG A 124 7.93 -2.35 -10.05
N ASN A 125 8.95 -3.10 -9.63
CA ASN A 125 9.74 -3.95 -10.52
C ASN A 125 8.96 -5.12 -11.13
N TYR A 126 7.83 -5.47 -10.55
CA TYR A 126 6.94 -6.53 -11.03
C TYR A 126 5.85 -6.02 -11.99
N TYR A 127 5.63 -4.71 -12.00
CA TYR A 127 4.57 -4.06 -12.78
C TYR A 127 5.10 -3.18 -13.92
N ILE A 128 6.41 -2.99 -14.00
CA ILE A 128 7.07 -2.33 -15.13
C ILE A 128 7.72 -3.41 -15.98
N GLY A 129 7.37 -3.46 -17.25
CA GLY A 129 7.94 -4.39 -18.21
C GLY A 129 9.31 -3.94 -18.74
N ASP A 130 9.95 -4.79 -19.55
CA ASP A 130 11.28 -4.54 -20.13
C ASP A 130 11.34 -3.28 -21.00
N ASN A 131 10.19 -2.82 -21.50
CA ASN A 131 10.04 -1.57 -22.25
C ASN A 131 10.00 -0.32 -21.35
N GLY A 132 10.13 -0.48 -20.04
CA GLY A 132 10.07 0.61 -19.07
C GLY A 132 8.68 1.17 -18.82
N LEU A 133 7.61 0.52 -19.28
CA LEU A 133 6.21 0.94 -19.12
C LEU A 133 5.43 -0.06 -18.24
N PRO A 134 4.32 0.38 -17.60
CA PRO A 134 3.47 -0.53 -16.85
C PRO A 134 2.89 -1.64 -17.73
N THR A 135 2.96 -2.88 -17.26
CA THR A 135 2.49 -4.09 -17.94
C THR A 135 0.96 -4.11 -17.98
N GLU A 136 0.37 -3.64 -19.10
CA GLU A 136 -1.08 -3.40 -19.23
C GLU A 136 -1.94 -4.64 -18.95
N GLU A 137 -1.43 -5.86 -19.25
CA GLU A 137 -2.16 -7.11 -19.03
C GLU A 137 -2.47 -7.44 -17.56
N LEU A 138 -1.85 -6.72 -16.61
CA LEU A 138 -2.10 -6.85 -15.17
C LEU A 138 -3.27 -5.97 -14.67
N PHE A 139 -3.82 -5.16 -15.55
CA PHE A 139 -4.87 -4.18 -15.22
C PHE A 139 -6.19 -4.48 -15.90
N THR A 140 -7.26 -3.94 -15.35
CA THR A 140 -8.58 -3.92 -15.99
C THR A 140 -8.60 -2.93 -17.17
N ARG A 141 -9.72 -2.88 -17.90
CA ARG A 141 -9.89 -1.96 -19.05
C ARG A 141 -9.68 -0.48 -18.72
N ASP A 142 -9.85 -0.10 -17.45
CA ASP A 142 -9.65 1.28 -16.99
C ASP A 142 -8.16 1.65 -16.81
N LYS A 143 -7.26 0.68 -16.99
CA LYS A 143 -5.80 0.85 -16.88
C LYS A 143 -5.33 1.37 -15.51
N LEU A 144 -6.17 1.26 -14.48
CA LEU A 144 -5.93 1.73 -13.13
C LEU A 144 -6.02 0.59 -12.10
N HIS A 145 -7.11 -0.17 -12.13
CA HIS A 145 -7.32 -1.23 -11.18
C HIS A 145 -6.69 -2.55 -11.66
N LEU A 146 -6.10 -3.28 -10.74
CA LEU A 146 -5.57 -4.61 -11.03
C LEU A 146 -6.70 -5.56 -11.43
N ASN A 147 -6.45 -6.39 -12.42
CA ASN A 147 -7.28 -7.55 -12.74
C ASN A 147 -6.89 -8.76 -11.88
N SER A 148 -7.48 -9.93 -12.12
CA SER A 148 -7.20 -11.13 -11.33
C SER A 148 -5.73 -11.54 -11.36
N LYS A 149 -5.04 -11.42 -12.52
CA LYS A 149 -3.60 -11.71 -12.64
C LYS A 149 -2.78 -10.73 -11.81
N GLY A 150 -3.09 -9.43 -11.91
CA GLY A 150 -2.43 -8.39 -11.14
C GLY A 150 -2.60 -8.58 -9.63
N TYR A 151 -3.80 -8.96 -9.16
CA TYR A 151 -4.00 -9.25 -7.73
C TYR A 151 -3.29 -10.51 -7.26
N LEU A 152 -3.21 -11.56 -8.07
CA LEU A 152 -2.43 -12.76 -7.73
C LEU A 152 -0.94 -12.43 -7.57
N LEU A 153 -0.37 -11.72 -8.53
CA LEU A 153 1.01 -11.25 -8.44
C LEU A 153 1.23 -10.38 -7.19
N TRP A 154 0.30 -9.46 -6.91
CA TRP A 154 0.37 -8.60 -5.72
C TRP A 154 0.32 -9.41 -4.42
N SER A 155 -0.55 -10.44 -4.38
CA SER A 155 -0.65 -11.31 -3.21
C SER A 155 0.61 -12.12 -2.96
N ASP A 156 1.28 -12.59 -4.01
CA ASP A 156 2.51 -13.37 -3.88
C ASP A 156 3.66 -12.48 -3.36
N ILE A 157 3.80 -11.26 -3.89
CA ILE A 157 4.75 -10.27 -3.39
C ILE A 157 4.50 -9.98 -1.90
N ILE A 158 3.25 -9.74 -1.52
CA ILE A 158 2.89 -9.45 -0.13
C ILE A 158 3.20 -10.65 0.76
N LYS A 159 2.79 -11.86 0.39
CA LYS A 159 3.05 -13.08 1.17
C LYS A 159 4.53 -13.34 1.37
N ASP A 160 5.35 -13.13 0.35
CA ASP A 160 6.80 -13.34 0.46
C ASP A 160 7.44 -12.37 1.46
N ASN A 161 6.98 -11.13 1.49
CA ASN A 161 7.44 -10.16 2.49
C ASN A 161 6.88 -10.45 3.89
N LEU A 162 5.62 -10.88 4.00
CA LEU A 162 5.00 -11.20 5.30
C LEU A 162 5.72 -12.32 6.05
N LYS A 163 6.37 -13.25 5.36
CA LYS A 163 7.19 -14.30 6.01
C LYS A 163 8.26 -13.72 6.94
N ASN A 164 8.77 -12.54 6.62
CA ASN A 164 9.80 -11.85 7.41
C ASN A 164 9.21 -10.86 8.42
N ILE A 165 7.92 -10.49 8.28
CA ILE A 165 7.24 -9.48 9.10
C ILE A 165 6.39 -10.16 10.18
N VAL A 166 5.74 -11.27 9.83
CA VAL A 166 4.75 -11.94 10.69
C VAL A 166 5.12 -13.41 10.88
N ASN A 167 5.50 -13.79 12.11
CA ASN A 167 5.62 -15.19 12.46
C ASN A 167 4.23 -15.81 12.59
N LEU A 168 3.97 -16.88 11.84
CA LEU A 168 2.70 -17.62 11.87
C LEU A 168 2.60 -18.62 13.04
N ASN A 169 3.63 -18.67 13.92
CA ASN A 169 3.67 -19.55 15.10
C ASN A 169 2.74 -19.06 16.21
#